data_a4a07c6c6422baf40af24147d55e4c1f
#
_entry.id   a4a07c6c6422baf40af24147d55e4c1f
#
_cell.length_a   1.000
_cell.length_b   1.000
_cell.length_c   1.000
_cell.angle_alpha   90.00
_cell.angle_beta   90.00
_cell.angle_gamma   90.00
#
_symmetry.space_group_name_H-M   'P 1'
#
loop_
_entity.id
_entity.type
_entity.pdbx_description
1 polymer ?
#
loop_
_entity_poly.entity_id
_entity_poly.type
_entity_poly.pdbx_seq_one_letter_code
_entity_poly.pdbx_strand_id
1 'polypeptide(L)'
;GGSTNTILHILAAAHEGGVDFTLDDINALSLKVPVLCKVAPAKSDVHMEDVHRAGGIMSILGQLDRAGLLNRNEPTVHAVTLGDALDQWDISRTNSDSVRQFYMAAPGGVRTTQAFSQSNRWTELDLDRKSGVIRSAEHPFSKDGGLAVLKGNIALDGCVVKTAGVDESILKFTGR
;
A
#
# COMPACT_ATOMS: atom_id res chain seq x y z
N GLY A 1 -2.22 3.09 -2.96
CA GLY A 1 -1.58 4.21 -3.53
C GLY A 1 -0.10 4.33 -3.27
N GLY A 2 0.68 4.22 -4.32
CA GLY A 2 2.11 4.51 -4.28
C GLY A 2 2.41 5.99 -4.54
N SER A 3 3.68 6.29 -4.76
CA SER A 3 4.11 7.59 -5.28
C SER A 3 4.33 7.49 -6.79
N THR A 4 4.41 8.64 -7.47
CA THR A 4 4.80 8.68 -8.90
C THR A 4 6.19 8.09 -9.13
N ASN A 5 7.09 8.15 -8.15
CA ASN A 5 8.39 7.47 -8.20
C ASN A 5 8.26 5.95 -8.35
N THR A 6 7.24 5.34 -7.75
CA THR A 6 6.97 3.90 -7.91
C THR A 6 6.78 3.54 -9.38
N ILE A 7 6.09 4.39 -10.14
CA ILE A 7 5.87 4.17 -11.57
C ILE A 7 7.18 4.19 -12.34
N LEU A 8 8.03 5.19 -12.09
CA LEU A 8 9.36 5.29 -12.73
C LEU A 8 10.20 4.05 -12.47
N HIS A 9 10.27 3.60 -11.22
CA HIS A 9 11.10 2.47 -10.83
C HIS A 9 10.57 1.14 -11.34
N ILE A 10 9.25 0.92 -11.32
CA ILE A 10 8.65 -0.32 -11.84
C ILE A 10 8.85 -0.43 -13.34
N LEU A 11 8.65 0.66 -14.10
CA LEU A 11 8.87 0.66 -15.55
C LEU A 11 10.34 0.43 -15.89
N ALA A 12 11.27 1.05 -15.14
CA ALA A 12 12.70 0.81 -15.32
C ALA A 12 13.07 -0.66 -15.04
N ALA A 13 12.57 -1.23 -13.95
CA ALA A 13 12.83 -2.62 -13.60
C ALA A 13 12.23 -3.60 -14.63
N ALA A 14 11.03 -3.32 -15.13
CA ALA A 14 10.40 -4.11 -16.20
C ALA A 14 11.23 -4.06 -17.48
N HIS A 15 11.71 -2.88 -17.89
CA HIS A 15 12.57 -2.69 -19.05
C HIS A 15 13.88 -3.51 -18.94
N GLU A 16 14.59 -3.38 -17.80
CA GLU A 16 15.83 -4.12 -17.54
C GLU A 16 15.60 -5.65 -17.46
N GLY A 17 14.44 -6.05 -16.94
CA GLY A 17 14.04 -7.46 -16.86
C GLY A 17 13.48 -8.04 -18.14
N GLY A 18 13.33 -7.26 -19.22
CA GLY A 18 12.71 -7.69 -20.48
C GLY A 18 11.23 -8.04 -20.34
N VAL A 19 10.54 -7.43 -19.37
CA VAL A 19 9.11 -7.61 -19.14
C VAL A 19 8.33 -6.54 -19.90
N ASP A 20 7.38 -6.97 -20.72
CA ASP A 20 6.46 -6.06 -21.42
C ASP A 20 5.41 -5.54 -20.43
N PHE A 21 5.72 -4.38 -19.83
CA PHE A 21 4.87 -3.70 -18.86
C PHE A 21 4.90 -2.19 -19.09
N THR A 22 3.74 -1.59 -19.26
CA THR A 22 3.57 -0.25 -19.80
C THR A 22 2.81 0.68 -18.85
N LEU A 23 2.73 1.98 -19.19
CA LEU A 23 1.86 2.94 -18.50
C LEU A 23 0.37 2.57 -18.63
N ASP A 24 -0.03 1.95 -19.72
CA ASP A 24 -1.42 1.54 -19.92
C ASP A 24 -1.80 0.39 -18.98
N ASP A 25 -0.87 -0.55 -18.72
CA ASP A 25 -1.06 -1.62 -17.72
C ASP A 25 -1.20 -1.03 -16.33
N ILE A 26 -0.36 -0.07 -15.97
CA ILE A 26 -0.43 0.65 -14.70
C ILE A 26 -1.78 1.35 -14.54
N ASN A 27 -2.25 2.03 -15.59
CA ASN A 27 -3.55 2.69 -15.58
C ASN A 27 -4.70 1.70 -15.40
N ALA A 28 -4.66 0.58 -16.12
CA ALA A 28 -5.65 -0.49 -16.00
C ALA A 28 -5.68 -1.09 -14.59
N LEU A 29 -4.52 -1.29 -13.96
CA LEU A 29 -4.41 -1.76 -12.58
C LEU A 29 -4.92 -0.71 -11.59
N SER A 30 -4.59 0.57 -11.79
CA SER A 30 -5.05 1.65 -10.92
C SER A 30 -6.57 1.77 -10.88
N LEU A 31 -7.26 1.49 -11.97
CA LEU A 31 -8.73 1.49 -12.01
C LEU A 31 -9.37 0.33 -11.25
N LYS A 32 -8.61 -0.74 -10.98
CA LYS A 32 -9.11 -1.97 -10.31
C LYS A 32 -8.75 -2.03 -8.83
N VAL A 33 -7.62 -1.46 -8.45
CA VAL A 33 -7.06 -1.61 -7.10
C VAL A 33 -7.42 -0.39 -6.25
N PRO A 34 -8.22 -0.56 -5.20
CA PRO A 34 -8.66 0.55 -4.36
C PRO A 34 -7.54 1.10 -3.47
N VAL A 35 -7.68 2.34 -3.01
CA VAL A 35 -6.82 2.93 -1.98
C VAL A 35 -7.27 2.46 -0.60
N LEU A 36 -6.50 1.56 0.01
CA LEU A 36 -6.81 0.96 1.30
C LEU A 36 -6.12 1.63 2.49
N CYS A 37 -5.08 2.43 2.23
CA CYS A 37 -4.31 3.12 3.26
C CYS A 37 -3.89 4.49 2.77
N LYS A 38 -4.00 5.51 3.63
CA LYS A 38 -3.46 6.86 3.40
C LYS A 38 -2.56 7.24 4.56
N VAL A 39 -1.40 7.81 4.25
CA VAL A 39 -0.42 8.31 5.22
C VAL A 39 -0.07 9.76 4.91
N ALA A 40 0.54 10.44 5.86
CA ALA A 40 1.02 11.81 5.65
C ALA A 40 1.89 11.90 4.38
N PRO A 41 1.74 12.98 3.59
CA PRO A 41 0.90 14.16 3.83
C PRO A 41 -0.57 14.03 3.38
N ALA A 42 -0.99 12.92 2.73
CA ALA A 42 -2.36 12.73 2.24
C ALA A 42 -3.39 12.55 3.38
N LYS A 43 -2.92 12.12 4.57
CA LYS A 43 -3.66 12.08 5.83
C LYS A 43 -2.67 12.45 6.94
N SER A 44 -2.77 13.68 7.47
CA SER A 44 -1.75 14.31 8.31
C SER A 44 -1.52 13.64 9.66
N ASP A 45 -2.48 12.87 10.14
CA ASP A 45 -2.52 12.21 11.43
C ASP A 45 -2.16 10.71 11.38
N VAL A 46 -1.73 10.20 10.21
CA VAL A 46 -1.34 8.79 10.03
C VAL A 46 0.09 8.72 9.50
N HIS A 47 0.96 7.98 10.19
CA HIS A 47 2.36 7.78 9.87
C HIS A 47 2.68 6.28 9.69
N MET A 48 3.94 5.98 9.39
CA MET A 48 4.32 4.58 9.11
C MET A 48 4.23 3.67 10.34
N GLU A 49 4.41 4.19 11.54
CA GLU A 49 4.19 3.45 12.79
C GLU A 49 2.72 3.03 12.97
N ASP A 50 1.77 3.84 12.52
CA ASP A 50 0.35 3.49 12.56
C ASP A 50 0.02 2.39 11.56
N VAL A 51 0.63 2.46 10.36
CA VAL A 51 0.52 1.39 9.36
C VAL A 51 1.13 0.09 9.89
N HIS A 52 2.28 0.17 10.58
CA HIS A 52 2.91 -0.98 11.22
C HIS A 52 1.97 -1.62 12.25
N ARG A 53 1.41 -0.83 13.17
CA ARG A 53 0.43 -1.29 14.16
C ARG A 53 -0.82 -1.94 13.54
N ALA A 54 -1.20 -1.50 12.33
CA ALA A 54 -2.30 -2.09 11.57
C ALA A 54 -1.91 -3.36 10.78
N GLY A 55 -0.67 -3.86 10.96
CA GLY A 55 -0.14 -5.07 10.32
C GLY A 55 0.67 -4.84 9.04
N GLY A 56 1.05 -3.59 8.78
CA GLY A 56 1.99 -3.24 7.72
C GLY A 56 1.52 -3.59 6.32
N ILE A 57 2.48 -3.75 5.43
CA ILE A 57 2.22 -4.09 4.02
C ILE A 57 1.52 -5.45 3.89
N MET A 58 1.85 -6.42 4.75
CA MET A 58 1.22 -7.75 4.67
C MET A 58 -0.29 -7.69 4.96
N SER A 59 -0.75 -6.80 5.84
CA SER A 59 -2.18 -6.57 6.03
C SER A 59 -2.84 -5.86 4.84
N ILE A 60 -2.16 -4.91 4.19
CA ILE A 60 -2.68 -4.29 2.95
C ILE A 60 -2.84 -5.35 1.86
N LEU A 61 -1.80 -6.16 1.61
CA LEU A 61 -1.86 -7.27 0.65
C LEU A 61 -2.92 -8.30 1.04
N GLY A 62 -3.07 -8.58 2.34
CA GLY A 62 -4.11 -9.45 2.85
C GLY A 62 -5.53 -8.96 2.54
N GLN A 63 -5.78 -7.64 2.57
CA GLN A 63 -7.07 -7.08 2.16
C GLN A 63 -7.30 -7.19 0.64
N LEU A 64 -6.25 -6.98 -0.17
CA LEU A 64 -6.32 -7.17 -1.63
C LEU A 64 -6.57 -8.65 -2.00
N ASP A 65 -5.95 -9.55 -1.27
CA ASP A 65 -6.15 -10.99 -1.46
C ASP A 65 -7.59 -11.42 -1.15
N ARG A 66 -8.18 -10.92 -0.06
CA ARG A 66 -9.61 -11.16 0.28
C ARG A 66 -10.55 -10.62 -0.79
N ALA A 67 -10.13 -9.56 -1.49
CA ALA A 67 -10.89 -8.98 -2.60
C ALA A 67 -10.65 -9.70 -3.94
N GLY A 68 -9.80 -10.74 -3.99
CA GLY A 68 -9.47 -11.46 -5.22
C GLY A 68 -8.58 -10.66 -6.19
N LEU A 69 -7.85 -9.67 -5.69
CA LEU A 69 -7.01 -8.75 -6.47
C LEU A 69 -5.52 -9.11 -6.41
N LEU A 70 -5.17 -10.29 -5.92
CA LEU A 70 -3.79 -10.69 -5.72
C LEU A 70 -3.52 -12.10 -6.26
N ASN A 71 -2.38 -12.30 -6.90
CA ASN A 71 -1.91 -13.63 -7.28
C ASN A 71 -1.13 -14.26 -6.12
N ARG A 72 -1.73 -15.23 -5.44
CA ARG A 72 -1.13 -15.91 -4.28
C ARG A 72 0.06 -16.81 -4.62
N ASN A 73 0.13 -17.27 -5.88
CA ASN A 73 1.12 -18.29 -6.29
C ASN A 73 2.48 -17.69 -6.67
N GLU A 74 2.61 -16.36 -6.66
CA GLU A 74 3.88 -15.70 -6.99
C GLU A 74 4.94 -15.99 -5.92
N PRO A 75 6.17 -16.33 -6.33
CA PRO A 75 7.28 -16.56 -5.40
C PRO A 75 7.68 -15.26 -4.69
N THR A 76 8.17 -15.39 -3.46
CA THR A 76 8.71 -14.27 -2.68
C THR A 76 10.11 -14.59 -2.16
N VAL A 77 10.84 -13.55 -1.71
CA VAL A 77 12.21 -13.74 -1.17
C VAL A 77 12.23 -14.39 0.22
N HIS A 78 11.12 -14.44 0.93
CA HIS A 78 11.05 -14.90 2.32
C HIS A 78 10.03 -16.01 2.57
N ALA A 79 9.30 -16.42 1.53
CA ALA A 79 8.38 -17.56 1.57
C ALA A 79 8.30 -18.20 0.18
N VAL A 80 7.82 -19.43 0.09
CA VAL A 80 7.71 -20.13 -1.19
C VAL A 80 6.73 -19.40 -2.11
N THR A 81 5.59 -18.98 -1.57
CA THR A 81 4.60 -18.19 -2.30
C THR A 81 4.17 -16.95 -1.51
N LEU A 82 3.58 -16.00 -2.20
CA LEU A 82 2.95 -14.83 -1.57
C LEU A 82 1.80 -15.27 -0.64
N GLY A 83 1.09 -16.33 -1.01
CA GLY A 83 0.05 -16.92 -0.16
C GLY A 83 0.59 -17.40 1.18
N ASP A 84 1.71 -18.14 1.19
CA ASP A 84 2.37 -18.60 2.41
C ASP A 84 2.83 -17.42 3.28
N ALA A 85 3.39 -16.38 2.64
CA ALA A 85 3.79 -15.16 3.34
C ALA A 85 2.61 -14.47 4.02
N LEU A 86 1.46 -14.37 3.33
CA LEU A 86 0.24 -13.78 3.89
C LEU A 86 -0.33 -14.62 5.05
N ASP A 87 -0.35 -15.93 4.90
CA ASP A 87 -0.88 -16.81 5.94
C ASP A 87 -0.02 -16.75 7.22
N GLN A 88 1.27 -16.47 7.07
CA GLN A 88 2.19 -16.29 8.20
C GLN A 88 2.11 -14.89 8.81
N TRP A 89 2.06 -13.82 8.01
CA TRP A 89 2.33 -12.45 8.45
C TRP A 89 1.11 -11.50 8.47
N ASP A 90 0.00 -11.84 7.80
CA ASP A 90 -1.20 -11.02 7.91
C ASP A 90 -1.85 -11.20 9.28
N ILE A 91 -1.86 -10.14 10.09
CA ILE A 91 -2.41 -10.15 11.47
C ILE A 91 -3.90 -10.50 11.56
N SER A 92 -4.62 -10.47 10.44
CA SER A 92 -6.01 -10.92 10.36
C SER A 92 -6.15 -12.41 10.09
N ARG A 93 -5.04 -13.12 9.82
CA ARG A 93 -4.99 -14.56 9.54
C ARG A 93 -4.16 -15.33 10.55
N THR A 94 -2.96 -14.80 10.84
CA THR A 94 -2.01 -15.48 11.71
C THR A 94 -2.49 -15.56 13.15
N ASN A 95 -2.28 -16.72 13.75
CA ASN A 95 -2.44 -16.93 15.19
C ASN A 95 -1.11 -16.85 15.95
N SER A 96 -0.02 -16.44 15.30
CA SER A 96 1.31 -16.34 15.88
C SER A 96 1.43 -15.14 16.82
N ASP A 97 1.63 -15.40 18.12
CA ASP A 97 1.87 -14.35 19.11
C ASP A 97 3.15 -13.55 18.78
N SER A 98 4.18 -14.19 18.27
CA SER A 98 5.43 -13.52 17.90
C SER A 98 5.22 -12.50 16.77
N VAL A 99 4.40 -12.83 15.76
CA VAL A 99 4.04 -11.91 14.68
C VAL A 99 3.20 -10.75 15.21
N ARG A 100 2.23 -11.03 16.08
CA ARG A 100 1.44 -9.98 16.73
C ARG A 100 2.31 -9.05 17.56
N GLN A 101 3.22 -9.60 18.36
CA GLN A 101 4.18 -8.82 19.16
C GLN A 101 5.11 -7.98 18.28
N PHE A 102 5.54 -8.49 17.13
CA PHE A 102 6.30 -7.72 16.14
C PHE A 102 5.56 -6.45 15.72
N TYR A 103 4.30 -6.56 15.35
CA TYR A 103 3.49 -5.42 14.91
C TYR A 103 3.04 -4.48 16.04
N MET A 104 3.16 -4.90 17.28
CA MET A 104 2.90 -4.04 18.45
C MET A 104 4.08 -3.14 18.83
N ALA A 105 5.25 -3.27 18.18
CA ALA A 105 6.38 -2.37 18.43
C ALA A 105 5.99 -0.92 18.14
N ALA A 106 6.22 -0.04 19.12
CA ALA A 106 5.86 1.37 19.09
C ALA A 106 7.10 2.27 18.97
N PRO A 107 6.98 3.52 18.48
CA PRO A 107 8.09 4.46 18.43
C PRO A 107 8.57 4.84 19.84
N GLY A 108 9.83 5.28 19.92
CA GLY A 108 10.49 5.63 21.19
C GLY A 108 11.10 4.42 21.89
N GLY A 109 11.34 4.55 23.21
CA GLY A 109 11.99 3.53 24.02
C GLY A 109 13.51 3.46 23.84
N VAL A 110 14.11 2.36 24.31
CA VAL A 110 15.55 2.14 24.24
C VAL A 110 15.96 1.74 22.82
N ARG A 111 16.97 2.40 22.27
CA ARG A 111 17.54 2.04 20.97
C ARG A 111 18.16 0.65 21.03
N THR A 112 17.94 -0.14 19.99
CA THR A 112 18.50 -1.49 19.83
C THR A 112 19.18 -1.61 18.48
N THR A 113 20.05 -2.60 18.33
CA THR A 113 20.70 -2.93 17.04
C THR A 113 19.83 -3.85 16.19
N GLN A 114 18.78 -4.42 16.76
CA GLN A 114 17.84 -5.29 16.07
C GLN A 114 16.59 -4.51 15.67
N ALA A 115 16.21 -4.58 14.42
CA ALA A 115 15.01 -3.93 13.93
C ALA A 115 13.75 -4.43 14.66
N PHE A 116 12.84 -3.52 14.95
CA PHE A 116 11.53 -3.77 15.61
C PHE A 116 11.61 -4.43 17.01
N SER A 117 12.76 -4.34 17.68
CA SER A 117 12.97 -4.85 19.04
C SER A 117 12.89 -3.76 20.11
N GLN A 118 12.31 -2.60 19.82
CA GLN A 118 12.13 -1.49 20.76
C GLN A 118 11.38 -1.94 22.00
N SER A 119 11.71 -1.32 23.14
CA SER A 119 11.07 -1.60 24.41
C SER A 119 9.63 -1.10 24.50
N ASN A 120 9.28 -0.02 23.75
CA ASN A 120 7.93 0.48 23.70
C ASN A 120 7.03 -0.44 22.88
N ARG A 121 5.79 -0.58 23.34
CA ARG A 121 4.75 -1.38 22.69
C ARG A 121 3.43 -0.63 22.70
N TRP A 122 2.68 -0.80 21.62
CA TRP A 122 1.26 -0.49 21.59
C TRP A 122 0.52 -1.47 22.50
N THR A 123 -0.59 -1.04 23.10
CA THR A 123 -1.44 -1.92 23.93
C THR A 123 -2.24 -2.90 23.08
N GLU A 124 -2.56 -2.52 21.85
CA GLU A 124 -3.36 -3.30 20.92
C GLU A 124 -3.00 -2.99 19.46
N LEU A 125 -3.28 -3.93 18.57
CA LEU A 125 -3.19 -3.75 17.12
C LEU A 125 -4.41 -2.99 16.59
N ASP A 126 -4.26 -2.23 15.52
CA ASP A 126 -5.38 -1.69 14.76
C ASP A 126 -5.95 -2.77 13.82
N LEU A 127 -7.06 -3.36 14.23
CA LEU A 127 -7.78 -4.36 13.44
C LEU A 127 -9.05 -3.79 12.79
N ASP A 128 -9.34 -2.50 12.94
CA ASP A 128 -10.51 -1.87 12.33
C ASP A 128 -10.30 -1.73 10.81
N ARG A 129 -10.99 -2.56 10.05
CA ARG A 129 -10.93 -2.56 8.58
C ARG A 129 -12.01 -1.69 7.93
N LYS A 130 -12.85 -1.04 8.72
CA LYS A 130 -13.89 -0.12 8.23
C LYS A 130 -13.45 1.33 8.27
N SER A 131 -12.87 1.77 9.39
CA SER A 131 -12.48 3.16 9.64
C SER A 131 -11.03 3.34 10.10
N GLY A 132 -10.31 2.26 10.35
CA GLY A 132 -8.92 2.26 10.80
C GLY A 132 -7.91 2.72 9.74
N VAL A 133 -6.65 2.52 10.05
CA VAL A 133 -5.50 2.93 9.22
C VAL A 133 -5.46 2.15 7.90
N ILE A 134 -5.64 0.84 7.98
CA ILE A 134 -5.76 -0.05 6.79
C ILE A 134 -7.21 -0.49 6.69
N ARG A 135 -7.85 -0.17 5.57
CA ARG A 135 -9.26 -0.47 5.32
C ARG A 135 -9.43 -1.70 4.43
N SER A 136 -10.60 -2.32 4.51
CA SER A 136 -10.96 -3.38 3.56
C SER A 136 -11.34 -2.80 2.18
N ALA A 137 -11.39 -3.66 1.17
CA ALA A 137 -11.84 -3.28 -0.16
C ALA A 137 -13.32 -2.88 -0.22
N GLU A 138 -14.11 -3.22 0.81
CA GLU A 138 -15.50 -2.78 0.96
C GLU A 138 -15.62 -1.35 1.50
N HIS A 139 -14.58 -0.86 2.20
CA HIS A 139 -14.56 0.45 2.85
C HIS A 139 -13.33 1.28 2.45
N PRO A 140 -12.95 1.33 1.17
CA PRO A 140 -11.71 1.98 0.75
C PRO A 140 -11.79 3.50 0.91
N PHE A 141 -10.64 4.17 0.93
CA PHE A 141 -10.59 5.63 0.81
C PHE A 141 -10.97 6.13 -0.58
N SER A 142 -10.70 5.32 -1.61
CA SER A 142 -11.09 5.53 -2.99
C SER A 142 -11.24 4.17 -3.66
N LYS A 143 -12.17 4.05 -4.60
CA LYS A 143 -12.40 2.82 -5.36
C LYS A 143 -11.33 2.56 -6.41
N ASP A 144 -10.62 3.58 -6.85
CA ASP A 144 -9.47 3.51 -7.75
C ASP A 144 -8.15 3.71 -6.99
N GLY A 145 -7.02 3.38 -7.64
CA GLY A 145 -5.70 3.38 -7.02
C GLY A 145 -5.08 4.76 -6.78
N GLY A 146 -5.74 5.82 -7.20
CA GLY A 146 -5.29 7.19 -6.97
C GLY A 146 -4.06 7.61 -7.78
N LEU A 147 -3.77 6.93 -8.87
CA LEU A 147 -2.83 7.31 -9.92
C LEU A 147 -3.55 7.22 -11.26
N ALA A 148 -3.46 8.26 -12.09
CA ALA A 148 -4.04 8.30 -13.41
C ALA A 148 -2.96 8.55 -14.46
N VAL A 149 -3.08 7.89 -15.61
CA VAL A 149 -2.26 8.17 -16.79
C VAL A 149 -3.06 9.04 -17.74
N LEU A 150 -2.51 10.21 -18.05
CA LEU A 150 -3.11 11.17 -18.98
C LEU A 150 -2.30 11.16 -20.29
N LYS A 151 -2.99 11.25 -21.42
CA LYS A 151 -2.38 11.35 -22.76
C LYS A 151 -2.97 12.56 -23.49
N GLY A 152 -2.17 13.21 -24.30
CA GLY A 152 -2.59 14.34 -25.09
C GLY A 152 -1.46 14.98 -25.88
N ASN A 153 -1.71 16.11 -26.53
CA ASN A 153 -0.74 16.79 -27.36
C ASN A 153 0.48 17.34 -26.61
N ILE A 154 0.41 17.47 -25.28
CA ILE A 154 1.53 17.87 -24.42
C ILE A 154 2.32 16.66 -23.95
N ALA A 155 1.67 15.49 -23.82
CA ALA A 155 2.26 14.23 -23.32
C ALA A 155 1.80 13.08 -24.23
N LEU A 156 2.43 12.95 -25.39
CA LEU A 156 2.05 11.94 -26.40
C LEU A 156 2.22 10.51 -25.85
N ASP A 157 3.30 10.26 -25.13
CA ASP A 157 3.61 8.96 -24.53
C ASP A 157 2.94 8.76 -23.16
N GLY A 158 2.24 9.78 -22.69
CA GLY A 158 1.55 9.78 -21.41
C GLY A 158 2.30 10.49 -20.28
N CYS A 159 1.56 10.87 -19.26
CA CYS A 159 2.11 11.36 -18.00
C CYS A 159 1.29 10.79 -16.82
N VAL A 160 1.92 10.68 -15.66
CA VAL A 160 1.28 10.15 -14.45
C VAL A 160 0.91 11.28 -13.52
N VAL A 161 -0.34 11.28 -13.09
CA VAL A 161 -0.87 12.22 -12.08
C VAL A 161 -1.30 11.44 -10.85
N LYS A 162 -0.86 11.89 -9.67
CA LYS A 162 -1.36 11.37 -8.40
C LYS A 162 -2.67 12.07 -8.05
N THR A 163 -3.77 11.32 -8.09
CA THR A 163 -5.11 11.81 -7.73
C THR A 163 -5.45 11.52 -6.27
N ALA A 164 -4.81 10.53 -5.64
CA ALA A 164 -4.99 10.22 -4.24
C ALA A 164 -4.54 11.38 -3.33
N GLY A 165 -5.45 11.86 -2.48
CA GLY A 165 -5.18 12.96 -1.57
C GLY A 165 -5.35 14.36 -2.17
N VAL A 166 -5.79 14.46 -3.43
CA VAL A 166 -6.19 15.71 -4.06
C VAL A 166 -7.64 16.03 -3.66
N ASP A 167 -7.91 17.26 -3.27
CA ASP A 167 -9.28 17.72 -2.99
C ASP A 167 -10.07 17.74 -4.29
N GLU A 168 -11.28 17.17 -4.28
CA GLU A 168 -12.16 17.11 -5.46
C GLU A 168 -12.47 18.49 -6.05
N SER A 169 -12.49 19.54 -5.22
CA SER A 169 -12.75 20.91 -5.65
C SER A 169 -11.70 21.47 -6.60
N ILE A 170 -10.46 20.94 -6.55
CA ILE A 170 -9.36 21.40 -7.41
C ILE A 170 -9.09 20.50 -8.61
N LEU A 171 -9.83 19.39 -8.78
CA LEU A 171 -9.74 18.53 -9.97
C LEU A 171 -10.20 19.23 -11.25
N LYS A 172 -11.01 20.28 -11.12
CA LYS A 172 -11.41 21.16 -12.22
C LYS A 172 -10.99 22.58 -11.90
N PHE A 173 -10.03 23.10 -12.65
CA PHE A 173 -9.52 24.45 -12.47
C PHE A 173 -9.75 25.27 -13.74
N THR A 174 -10.25 26.49 -13.57
CA THR A 174 -10.32 27.49 -14.62
C THR A 174 -9.67 28.77 -14.08
N GLY A 175 -8.66 29.25 -14.73
CA GLY A 175 -7.90 30.43 -14.30
C GLY A 175 -6.89 30.86 -15.35
N ARG A 176 -6.23 32.00 -15.08
CA ARG A 176 -5.12 32.52 -15.87
C ARG A 176 -3.82 32.30 -15.11
#